data_794e414b36eff97f19daed801e60d003
#
_entry.id   794e414b36eff97f19daed801e60d003
#
_cell.length_a   1.000
_cell.length_b   1.000
_cell.length_c   1.000
_cell.angle_alpha   90.00
_cell.angle_beta   90.00
_cell.angle_gamma   90.00
#
_symmetry.space_group_name_H-M   'P 1'
#
loop_
_entity.id
_entity.type
_entity.pdbx_description
1 polymer ?
#
loop_
_entity_poly.entity_id
_entity_poly.type
_entity_poly.pdbx_seq_one_letter_code
_entity_poly.pdbx_strand_id
1 'polypeptide(L)'
;MTHEEGVNGISTVSDYTIVFEDGEGVPFEVGKSAYIMKIAYELLYKLEKNDKYEAMVQAMAKMNDIIPKAQKDIIPEAIQFSINYKDDHVIYTLGSGTAWSAAQQQTICIFMEMQWINAAVIHSGEFFHGPFEITDPDTAFLLLKSSGKTKALDERAIQFLSQYNHHLTVIDPEKYGLNELNEVSGYFDYDFHTAMLSVFNKLLADMRNHPLSKRKYMWKYNY
;
A
#
# COMPACT_ATOMS: atom_id res chain seq x y z
N MET A 1 -15.95 6.85 12.13
CA MET A 1 -15.07 7.94 11.68
C MET A 1 -15.60 8.51 10.38
N THR A 2 -15.50 9.79 10.16
CA THR A 2 -15.96 10.52 8.96
C THR A 2 -14.95 11.63 8.62
N HIS A 3 -14.85 12.01 7.34
CA HIS A 3 -14.04 13.15 6.89
C HIS A 3 -14.83 14.46 6.84
N GLU A 4 -16.14 14.43 7.13
CA GLU A 4 -16.99 15.61 7.13
C GLU A 4 -17.49 15.93 8.54
N GLU A 5 -17.41 17.19 8.92
CA GLU A 5 -18.12 17.71 10.08
C GLU A 5 -19.59 17.85 9.77
N GLY A 6 -20.44 17.51 10.74
CA GLY A 6 -21.88 17.68 10.64
C GLY A 6 -22.66 16.39 10.65
N VAL A 7 -23.93 16.48 10.30
CA VAL A 7 -24.87 15.36 10.34
C VAL A 7 -24.75 14.55 9.07
N ASN A 8 -24.24 13.34 9.19
CA ASN A 8 -24.24 12.32 8.13
C ASN A 8 -24.81 11.00 8.65
N GLY A 9 -25.04 10.04 7.75
CA GLY A 9 -25.68 8.77 8.12
C GLY A 9 -24.94 7.98 9.22
N ILE A 10 -23.64 8.16 9.38
CA ILE A 10 -22.85 7.50 10.43
C ILE A 10 -22.91 8.29 11.73
N SER A 11 -22.75 9.62 11.69
CA SER A 11 -22.72 10.46 12.89
C SER A 11 -24.05 10.49 13.62
N THR A 12 -25.18 10.29 12.93
CA THR A 12 -26.52 10.26 13.53
C THR A 12 -26.81 9.04 14.39
N VAL A 13 -26.05 7.93 14.20
CA VAL A 13 -26.24 6.66 14.92
C VAL A 13 -25.03 6.26 15.79
N SER A 14 -24.02 7.11 15.85
CA SER A 14 -22.78 6.85 16.59
C SER A 14 -22.79 7.56 17.94
N ASP A 15 -22.35 6.86 19.01
CA ASP A 15 -22.15 7.47 20.33
C ASP A 15 -20.95 8.42 20.33
N TYR A 16 -19.94 8.15 19.50
CA TYR A 16 -18.74 8.97 19.34
C TYR A 16 -18.38 9.12 17.88
N THR A 17 -17.99 10.33 17.50
CA THR A 17 -17.55 10.65 16.13
C THR A 17 -16.12 11.16 16.17
N ILE A 18 -15.26 10.59 15.32
CA ILE A 18 -13.91 11.08 15.04
C ILE A 18 -13.91 11.60 13.61
N VAL A 19 -13.57 12.87 13.46
CA VAL A 19 -13.35 13.50 12.15
C VAL A 19 -11.87 13.35 11.81
N PHE A 20 -11.58 12.90 10.60
CA PHE A 20 -10.22 12.78 10.06
C PHE A 20 -10.07 13.64 8.81
N GLU A 21 -8.85 14.04 8.53
CA GLU A 21 -8.53 14.72 7.29
C GLU A 21 -8.17 13.70 6.20
N ASP A 22 -8.49 14.02 4.96
CA ASP A 22 -8.21 13.19 3.78
C ASP A 22 -7.81 14.08 2.60
N GLY A 23 -6.88 13.61 1.78
CA GLY A 23 -6.43 14.32 0.60
C GLY A 23 -4.91 14.45 0.46
N GLU A 24 -4.51 15.10 -0.62
CA GLU A 24 -3.10 15.32 -0.93
C GLU A 24 -2.48 16.38 0.01
N GLY A 25 -1.31 16.06 0.57
CA GLY A 25 -0.60 16.96 1.49
C GLY A 25 -1.10 16.95 2.93
N VAL A 26 -2.11 16.15 3.25
CA VAL A 26 -2.58 15.95 4.62
C VAL A 26 -1.50 15.20 5.42
N PRO A 27 -1.12 15.69 6.62
CA PRO A 27 -0.20 14.97 7.49
C PRO A 27 -0.72 13.60 7.86
N PHE A 28 0.17 12.59 7.90
CA PHE A 28 -0.21 11.22 8.23
C PHE A 28 -1.00 11.11 9.55
N GLU A 29 -0.55 11.84 10.57
CA GLU A 29 -1.09 11.74 11.95
C GLU A 29 -2.54 12.20 12.14
N VAL A 30 -3.10 12.94 11.18
CA VAL A 30 -4.51 13.37 11.19
C VAL A 30 -5.38 12.60 10.19
N GLY A 31 -4.77 11.68 9.45
CA GLY A 31 -5.45 10.79 8.53
C GLY A 31 -6.18 9.63 9.21
N LYS A 32 -7.10 9.01 8.49
CA LYS A 32 -7.93 7.90 8.98
C LYS A 32 -7.12 6.73 9.55
N SER A 33 -6.07 6.29 8.85
CA SER A 33 -5.21 5.19 9.28
C SER A 33 -4.55 5.47 10.62
N ALA A 34 -4.01 6.67 10.81
CA ALA A 34 -3.37 7.07 12.07
C ALA A 34 -4.34 7.03 13.25
N TYR A 35 -5.59 7.49 13.08
CA TYR A 35 -6.58 7.39 14.15
C TYR A 35 -6.95 5.94 14.48
N ILE A 36 -7.09 5.06 13.46
CA ILE A 36 -7.34 3.63 13.69
C ILE A 36 -6.18 3.01 14.47
N MET A 37 -4.94 3.31 14.09
CA MET A 37 -3.74 2.82 14.76
C MET A 37 -3.66 3.36 16.20
N LYS A 38 -3.89 4.66 16.42
CA LYS A 38 -3.93 5.27 17.77
C LYS A 38 -4.93 4.54 18.68
N ILE A 39 -6.14 4.30 18.20
CA ILE A 39 -7.18 3.58 18.96
C ILE A 39 -6.73 2.16 19.30
N ALA A 40 -6.21 1.41 18.33
CA ALA A 40 -5.76 0.04 18.52
C ALA A 40 -4.59 -0.04 19.53
N TYR A 41 -3.60 0.83 19.41
CA TYR A 41 -2.45 0.85 20.31
C TYR A 41 -2.79 1.33 21.71
N GLU A 42 -3.66 2.34 21.83
CA GLU A 42 -4.17 2.79 23.13
C GLU A 42 -4.93 1.68 23.86
N LEU A 43 -5.75 0.92 23.12
CA LEU A 43 -6.46 -0.22 23.66
C LEU A 43 -5.50 -1.32 24.15
N LEU A 44 -4.53 -1.71 23.33
CA LEU A 44 -3.50 -2.69 23.68
C LEU A 44 -2.68 -2.23 24.89
N TYR A 45 -2.30 -0.95 24.95
CA TYR A 45 -1.58 -0.40 26.09
C TYR A 45 -2.40 -0.45 27.38
N LYS A 46 -3.69 -0.11 27.30
CA LYS A 46 -4.57 -0.15 28.48
C LYS A 46 -4.84 -1.56 28.97
N LEU A 47 -5.05 -2.51 28.07
CA LEU A 47 -5.39 -3.89 28.40
C LEU A 47 -4.17 -4.75 28.75
N GLU A 48 -3.10 -4.63 27.99
CA GLU A 48 -1.95 -5.55 28.01
C GLU A 48 -0.64 -4.87 28.43
N LYS A 49 -0.64 -3.53 28.65
CA LYS A 49 0.57 -2.76 28.92
C LYS A 49 1.65 -2.95 27.84
N ASN A 50 1.23 -2.93 26.57
CA ASN A 50 2.12 -3.12 25.45
C ASN A 50 3.28 -2.12 25.51
N ASP A 51 4.52 -2.63 25.49
CA ASP A 51 5.75 -1.87 25.65
C ASP A 51 6.12 -1.02 24.42
N LYS A 52 5.47 -1.25 23.28
CA LYS A 52 5.70 -0.53 22.03
C LYS A 52 4.85 0.73 21.85
N TYR A 53 4.02 1.05 22.82
CA TYR A 53 3.10 2.19 22.69
C TYR A 53 3.84 3.50 22.41
N GLU A 54 4.88 3.81 23.16
CA GLU A 54 5.67 5.04 22.97
C GLU A 54 6.39 5.05 21.62
N ALA A 55 6.97 3.92 21.22
CA ALA A 55 7.63 3.77 19.91
C ALA A 55 6.64 4.01 18.75
N MET A 56 5.39 3.53 18.89
CA MET A 56 4.33 3.75 17.90
C MET A 56 3.92 5.22 17.79
N VAL A 57 3.77 5.92 18.91
CA VAL A 57 3.43 7.35 18.92
C VAL A 57 4.53 8.18 18.23
N GLN A 58 5.78 7.89 18.55
CA GLN A 58 6.93 8.55 17.90
C GLN A 58 7.02 8.22 16.40
N ALA A 59 6.76 6.97 16.04
CA ALA A 59 6.75 6.53 14.64
C ALA A 59 5.69 7.26 13.82
N MET A 60 4.49 7.45 14.36
CA MET A 60 3.42 8.22 13.68
C MET A 60 3.86 9.64 13.33
N ALA A 61 4.54 10.33 14.26
CA ALA A 61 5.06 11.68 13.99
C ALA A 61 6.13 11.65 12.89
N LYS A 62 7.05 10.67 12.90
CA LYS A 62 8.09 10.52 11.87
C LYS A 62 7.51 10.26 10.48
N MET A 63 6.37 9.60 10.36
CA MET A 63 5.73 9.34 9.06
C MET A 63 5.39 10.62 8.31
N ASN A 64 5.16 11.75 9.01
CA ASN A 64 4.93 13.05 8.38
C ASN A 64 6.13 13.54 7.55
N ASP A 65 7.35 13.14 7.93
CA ASP A 65 8.57 13.48 7.21
C ASP A 65 8.96 12.39 6.21
N ILE A 66 8.82 11.12 6.60
CA ILE A 66 9.21 9.97 5.78
C ILE A 66 8.38 9.91 4.49
N ILE A 67 7.05 10.00 4.57
CA ILE A 67 6.18 9.85 3.40
C ILE A 67 6.47 10.88 2.31
N PRO A 68 6.47 12.20 2.56
CA PRO A 68 6.69 13.18 1.51
C PRO A 68 8.08 13.07 0.87
N LYS A 69 9.11 12.76 1.67
CA LYS A 69 10.45 12.52 1.18
C LYS A 69 10.51 11.29 0.28
N ALA A 70 9.98 10.16 0.77
CA ALA A 70 9.93 8.91 0.03
C ALA A 70 9.16 9.03 -1.29
N GLN A 71 8.02 9.73 -1.30
CA GLN A 71 7.24 10.00 -2.52
C GLN A 71 8.04 10.77 -3.57
N LYS A 72 8.88 11.72 -3.14
CA LYS A 72 9.76 12.47 -4.04
C LYS A 72 10.89 11.59 -4.57
N ASP A 73 11.50 10.81 -3.68
CA ASP A 73 12.68 10.02 -4.01
C ASP A 73 12.34 8.81 -4.92
N ILE A 74 11.09 8.29 -4.86
CA ILE A 74 10.64 7.14 -5.64
C ILE A 74 10.16 7.50 -7.07
N ILE A 75 10.05 8.78 -7.42
CA ILE A 75 9.55 9.23 -8.73
C ILE A 75 10.28 8.54 -9.91
N PRO A 76 11.61 8.41 -9.94
CA PRO A 76 12.30 7.76 -11.05
C PRO A 76 11.88 6.30 -11.24
N GLU A 77 11.70 5.54 -10.14
CA GLU A 77 11.24 4.15 -10.20
C GLU A 77 9.78 4.07 -10.68
N ALA A 78 8.93 5.02 -10.25
CA ALA A 78 7.54 5.08 -10.68
C ALA A 78 7.38 5.45 -12.17
N ILE A 79 8.26 6.30 -12.70
CA ILE A 79 8.33 6.59 -14.14
C ILE A 79 8.72 5.32 -14.91
N GLN A 80 9.77 4.62 -14.46
CA GLN A 80 10.24 3.40 -15.13
C GLN A 80 9.17 2.30 -15.08
N PHE A 81 8.50 2.13 -13.94
CA PHE A 81 7.35 1.23 -13.81
C PHE A 81 6.27 1.58 -14.84
N SER A 82 5.87 2.85 -14.92
CA SER A 82 4.81 3.28 -15.82
C SER A 82 5.16 3.03 -17.30
N ILE A 83 6.42 3.22 -17.68
CA ILE A 83 6.90 2.92 -19.03
C ILE A 83 6.81 1.41 -19.31
N ASN A 84 7.27 0.59 -18.39
CA ASN A 84 7.39 -0.86 -18.56
C ASN A 84 6.03 -1.57 -18.51
N TYR A 85 5.11 -1.09 -17.64
CA TYR A 85 3.87 -1.82 -17.32
C TYR A 85 2.61 -1.28 -18.01
N LYS A 86 2.68 -0.15 -18.73
CA LYS A 86 1.50 0.50 -19.34
C LYS A 86 0.72 -0.37 -20.32
N ASP A 87 1.38 -1.30 -20.97
CA ASP A 87 0.82 -2.16 -22.01
C ASP A 87 0.61 -3.60 -21.55
N ASP A 88 0.93 -3.91 -20.29
CA ASP A 88 0.73 -5.25 -19.74
C ASP A 88 -0.76 -5.63 -19.64
N HIS A 89 -1.05 -6.85 -20.06
CA HIS A 89 -2.41 -7.40 -19.98
C HIS A 89 -2.74 -8.00 -18.62
N VAL A 90 -1.72 -8.47 -17.90
CA VAL A 90 -1.84 -9.06 -16.57
C VAL A 90 -0.68 -8.60 -15.70
N ILE A 91 -0.98 -8.12 -14.49
CA ILE A 91 0.04 -7.78 -13.48
C ILE A 91 -0.22 -8.58 -12.22
N TYR A 92 0.80 -9.29 -11.74
CA TYR A 92 0.77 -9.99 -10.45
C TYR A 92 1.38 -9.12 -9.37
N THR A 93 0.61 -8.89 -8.29
CA THR A 93 1.10 -8.09 -7.16
C THR A 93 1.39 -9.02 -5.98
N LEU A 94 2.59 -8.94 -5.42
CA LEU A 94 3.01 -9.73 -4.28
C LEU A 94 3.18 -8.86 -3.03
N GLY A 95 3.02 -9.48 -1.86
CA GLY A 95 3.30 -8.88 -0.58
C GLY A 95 3.04 -9.82 0.58
N SER A 96 3.49 -9.45 1.76
CA SER A 96 3.25 -10.21 2.99
C SER A 96 3.04 -9.30 4.19
N GLY A 97 2.57 -9.86 5.32
CA GLY A 97 2.32 -9.07 6.52
C GLY A 97 1.33 -7.92 6.27
N THR A 98 1.62 -6.74 6.77
CA THR A 98 0.77 -5.55 6.57
C THR A 98 0.87 -4.98 5.15
N ALA A 99 1.97 -5.22 4.42
CA ALA A 99 2.11 -4.89 3.00
C ALA A 99 1.12 -5.68 2.11
N TRP A 100 0.65 -6.86 2.56
CA TRP A 100 -0.36 -7.65 1.86
C TRP A 100 -1.64 -6.86 1.57
N SER A 101 -2.11 -6.07 2.55
CA SER A 101 -3.32 -5.27 2.37
C SER A 101 -3.15 -4.18 1.30
N ALA A 102 -1.96 -3.59 1.20
CA ALA A 102 -1.64 -2.64 0.13
C ALA A 102 -1.57 -3.34 -1.23
N ALA A 103 -0.98 -4.54 -1.32
CA ALA A 103 -0.93 -5.34 -2.54
C ALA A 103 -2.33 -5.72 -3.02
N GLN A 104 -3.22 -6.12 -2.11
CA GLN A 104 -4.62 -6.42 -2.43
C GLN A 104 -5.38 -5.19 -2.93
N GLN A 105 -5.23 -4.05 -2.26
CA GLN A 105 -5.84 -2.79 -2.68
C GLN A 105 -5.34 -2.36 -4.05
N GLN A 106 -4.04 -2.41 -4.31
CA GLN A 106 -3.44 -2.08 -5.59
C GLN A 106 -4.02 -2.95 -6.72
N THR A 107 -4.14 -4.25 -6.46
CA THR A 107 -4.67 -5.20 -7.43
C THR A 107 -6.13 -4.94 -7.75
N ILE A 108 -6.99 -4.90 -6.73
CA ILE A 108 -8.45 -4.86 -6.92
C ILE A 108 -8.91 -3.45 -7.27
N CYS A 109 -8.53 -2.45 -6.45
CA CYS A 109 -9.07 -1.11 -6.60
C CYS A 109 -8.38 -0.32 -7.70
N ILE A 110 -7.07 -0.50 -7.89
CA ILE A 110 -6.34 0.31 -8.86
C ILE A 110 -6.24 -0.40 -10.22
N PHE A 111 -5.61 -1.57 -10.27
CA PHE A 111 -5.41 -2.23 -11.56
C PHE A 111 -6.74 -2.66 -12.19
N MET A 112 -7.58 -3.41 -11.47
CA MET A 112 -8.84 -3.91 -12.04
C MET A 112 -9.91 -2.81 -12.15
N GLU A 113 -10.21 -2.09 -11.06
CA GLU A 113 -11.31 -1.13 -11.02
C GLU A 113 -11.02 0.14 -11.79
N MET A 114 -9.85 0.77 -11.53
CA MET A 114 -9.53 2.09 -12.04
C MET A 114 -8.77 2.05 -13.37
N GLN A 115 -7.93 1.05 -13.59
CA GLN A 115 -7.11 0.98 -14.80
C GLN A 115 -7.56 -0.08 -15.80
N TRP A 116 -8.50 -0.97 -15.44
CA TRP A 116 -9.03 -2.05 -16.28
C TRP A 116 -7.93 -3.01 -16.78
N ILE A 117 -6.89 -3.18 -15.98
CA ILE A 117 -5.83 -4.16 -16.17
C ILE A 117 -6.24 -5.43 -15.43
N ASN A 118 -6.15 -6.59 -16.07
CA ASN A 118 -6.30 -7.85 -15.36
C ASN A 118 -5.17 -7.98 -14.34
N ALA A 119 -5.49 -8.39 -13.14
CA ALA A 119 -4.47 -8.53 -12.11
C ALA A 119 -4.83 -9.64 -11.11
N ALA A 120 -3.82 -10.18 -10.46
CA ALA A 120 -4.00 -11.10 -9.35
C ALA A 120 -3.04 -10.75 -8.22
N VAL A 121 -3.47 -10.95 -6.98
CA VAL A 121 -2.63 -10.77 -5.81
C VAL A 121 -2.17 -12.13 -5.30
N ILE A 122 -0.90 -12.25 -4.96
CA ILE A 122 -0.26 -13.48 -4.47
C ILE A 122 0.43 -13.16 -3.15
N HIS A 123 0.00 -13.83 -2.07
CA HIS A 123 0.72 -13.71 -0.80
C HIS A 123 2.10 -14.36 -0.93
N SER A 124 3.17 -13.65 -0.54
CA SER A 124 4.55 -14.13 -0.74
C SER A 124 4.83 -15.48 -0.06
N GLY A 125 4.13 -15.77 1.04
CA GLY A 125 4.18 -17.08 1.70
C GLY A 125 3.55 -18.23 0.90
N GLU A 126 2.64 -17.91 -0.03
CA GLU A 126 1.97 -18.89 -0.89
C GLU A 126 2.63 -19.00 -2.27
N PHE A 127 3.54 -18.08 -2.60
CA PHE A 127 4.14 -17.99 -3.93
C PHE A 127 4.71 -19.34 -4.38
N PHE A 128 5.42 -20.06 -3.51
CA PHE A 128 6.03 -21.36 -3.83
C PHE A 128 5.08 -22.56 -3.72
N HIS A 129 3.80 -22.34 -3.53
CA HIS A 129 2.76 -23.40 -3.51
C HIS A 129 1.95 -23.46 -4.81
N GLY A 130 2.56 -23.03 -5.92
CA GLY A 130 1.95 -23.08 -7.26
C GLY A 130 2.19 -21.80 -8.07
N PRO A 131 1.93 -20.61 -7.55
CA PRO A 131 2.06 -19.37 -8.33
C PRO A 131 3.44 -19.14 -8.98
N PHE A 132 4.52 -19.64 -8.42
CA PHE A 132 5.86 -19.49 -9.00
C PHE A 132 6.03 -20.17 -10.37
N GLU A 133 5.18 -21.18 -10.69
CA GLU A 133 5.20 -21.89 -11.97
C GLU A 133 4.73 -21.05 -13.16
N ILE A 134 4.06 -19.91 -12.92
CA ILE A 134 3.69 -18.98 -13.98
C ILE A 134 4.81 -17.97 -14.32
N THR A 135 5.98 -18.12 -13.70
CA THR A 135 7.09 -17.17 -13.89
C THR A 135 7.76 -17.41 -15.23
N ASP A 136 7.63 -16.43 -16.11
CA ASP A 136 8.39 -16.29 -17.33
C ASP A 136 9.25 -15.03 -17.29
N PRO A 137 10.24 -14.86 -18.18
CA PRO A 137 11.06 -13.65 -18.23
C PRO A 137 10.25 -12.34 -18.29
N ASP A 138 9.13 -12.34 -18.98
CA ASP A 138 8.32 -11.16 -19.28
C ASP A 138 7.01 -11.09 -18.44
N THR A 139 6.79 -12.03 -17.52
CA THR A 139 5.62 -11.97 -16.62
C THR A 139 5.72 -10.75 -15.69
N ALA A 140 4.72 -9.88 -15.72
CA ALA A 140 4.74 -8.63 -14.96
C ALA A 140 4.47 -8.85 -13.47
N PHE A 141 5.47 -8.55 -12.63
CA PHE A 141 5.39 -8.64 -11.17
C PHE A 141 5.65 -7.29 -10.49
N LEU A 142 4.80 -6.94 -9.54
CA LEU A 142 5.00 -5.84 -8.58
C LEU A 142 5.05 -6.43 -7.18
N LEU A 143 6.18 -6.30 -6.47
CA LEU A 143 6.33 -6.82 -5.13
C LEU A 143 6.47 -5.69 -4.11
N LEU A 144 5.60 -5.70 -3.11
CA LEU A 144 5.59 -4.78 -1.98
C LEU A 144 6.28 -5.48 -0.80
N LYS A 145 7.55 -5.15 -0.57
CA LYS A 145 8.34 -5.81 0.47
C LYS A 145 7.89 -5.36 1.86
N SER A 146 7.67 -6.30 2.76
CA SER A 146 7.42 -5.99 4.17
C SER A 146 8.71 -5.57 4.88
N SER A 147 8.64 -4.59 5.77
CA SER A 147 9.69 -4.24 6.73
C SER A 147 9.53 -4.98 8.07
N GLY A 148 8.47 -5.77 8.21
CA GLY A 148 8.11 -6.49 9.44
C GLY A 148 8.59 -7.94 9.48
N LYS A 149 7.94 -8.72 10.34
CA LYS A 149 8.30 -10.12 10.63
C LYS A 149 8.23 -11.05 9.42
N THR A 150 7.47 -10.70 8.39
CA THR A 150 7.27 -11.51 7.18
C THR A 150 8.26 -11.19 6.06
N LYS A 151 9.17 -10.24 6.27
CA LYS A 151 10.19 -9.80 5.31
C LYS A 151 10.91 -10.96 4.60
N ALA A 152 11.27 -12.01 5.32
CA ALA A 152 11.97 -13.16 4.76
C ALA A 152 11.15 -13.90 3.68
N LEU A 153 9.81 -13.85 3.72
CA LEU A 153 8.96 -14.44 2.67
C LEU A 153 9.09 -13.66 1.37
N ASP A 154 9.09 -12.33 1.47
CA ASP A 154 9.25 -11.44 0.32
C ASP A 154 10.66 -11.56 -0.26
N GLU A 155 11.69 -11.59 0.58
CA GLU A 155 13.10 -11.75 0.15
C GLU A 155 13.31 -13.07 -0.61
N ARG A 156 12.68 -14.16 -0.17
CA ARG A 156 12.72 -15.44 -0.88
C ARG A 156 12.08 -15.34 -2.26
N ALA A 157 10.94 -14.67 -2.37
CA ALA A 157 10.26 -14.45 -3.66
C ALA A 157 11.11 -13.56 -4.59
N ILE A 158 11.67 -12.46 -4.06
CA ILE A 158 12.59 -11.56 -4.81
C ILE A 158 13.79 -12.34 -5.33
N GLN A 159 14.43 -13.18 -4.50
CA GLN A 159 15.60 -13.97 -4.90
C GLN A 159 15.26 -14.89 -6.08
N PHE A 160 14.10 -15.56 -6.06
CA PHE A 160 13.66 -16.42 -7.15
C PHE A 160 13.35 -15.59 -8.40
N LEU A 161 12.52 -14.57 -8.28
CA LEU A 161 12.12 -13.74 -9.42
C LEU A 161 13.31 -13.05 -10.09
N SER A 162 14.32 -12.63 -9.32
CA SER A 162 15.53 -12.00 -9.87
C SER A 162 16.38 -12.95 -10.73
N GLN A 163 16.19 -14.27 -10.62
CA GLN A 163 16.90 -15.26 -11.43
C GLN A 163 16.15 -15.62 -12.72
N TYR A 164 14.83 -15.62 -12.69
CA TYR A 164 13.99 -16.18 -13.75
C TYR A 164 13.09 -15.17 -14.44
N ASN A 165 13.04 -13.93 -13.94
CA ASN A 165 12.15 -12.90 -14.44
C ASN A 165 12.92 -11.58 -14.67
N HIS A 166 12.56 -10.84 -15.73
CA HIS A 166 13.15 -9.54 -16.09
C HIS A 166 12.16 -8.39 -15.96
N HIS A 167 10.93 -8.69 -15.56
CA HIS A 167 9.83 -7.73 -15.47
C HIS A 167 9.26 -7.64 -14.06
N LEU A 168 10.18 -7.41 -13.10
CA LEU A 168 9.93 -7.28 -11.68
C LEU A 168 10.18 -5.85 -11.21
N THR A 169 9.21 -5.26 -10.53
CA THR A 169 9.40 -4.05 -9.73
C THR A 169 9.23 -4.37 -8.26
N VAL A 170 10.18 -3.95 -7.43
CA VAL A 170 10.15 -4.13 -5.97
C VAL A 170 10.10 -2.78 -5.29
N ILE A 171 9.06 -2.52 -4.49
CA ILE A 171 9.03 -1.37 -3.59
C ILE A 171 9.55 -1.84 -2.23
N ASP A 172 10.78 -1.42 -1.89
CA ASP A 172 11.45 -1.75 -0.62
C ASP A 172 11.39 -0.53 0.32
N PRO A 173 10.56 -0.57 1.38
CA PRO A 173 10.37 0.57 2.27
C PRO A 173 11.65 0.97 3.02
N GLU A 174 12.60 0.05 3.19
CA GLU A 174 13.87 0.35 3.86
C GLU A 174 14.77 1.29 3.06
N LYS A 175 14.66 1.27 1.73
CA LYS A 175 15.39 2.21 0.86
C LYS A 175 14.93 3.66 1.00
N TYR A 176 13.72 3.86 1.51
CA TYR A 176 13.05 5.16 1.57
C TYR A 176 12.81 5.65 3.00
N GLY A 177 13.54 5.10 3.97
CA GLY A 177 13.58 5.62 5.33
C GLY A 177 12.62 4.96 6.32
N LEU A 178 11.79 3.98 5.92
CA LEU A 178 10.88 3.32 6.87
C LEU A 178 11.63 2.56 7.98
N ASN A 179 12.88 2.13 7.72
CA ASN A 179 13.76 1.52 8.72
C ASN A 179 14.07 2.45 9.92
N GLU A 180 13.90 3.77 9.79
CA GLU A 180 14.05 4.73 10.90
C GLU A 180 13.01 4.51 12.02
N LEU A 181 11.94 3.76 11.73
CA LEU A 181 10.91 3.36 12.71
C LEU A 181 11.30 2.13 13.53
N ASN A 182 12.46 1.52 13.23
CA ASN A 182 13.00 0.36 13.94
C ASN A 182 12.01 -0.82 14.06
N GLU A 183 11.80 -1.32 15.26
CA GLU A 183 10.97 -2.51 15.54
C GLU A 183 9.47 -2.36 15.22
N VAL A 184 9.00 -1.13 15.01
CA VAL A 184 7.59 -0.86 14.70
C VAL A 184 7.35 -0.59 13.21
N SER A 185 8.39 -0.56 12.38
CA SER A 185 8.30 -0.26 10.95
C SER A 185 7.25 -1.09 10.22
N GLY A 186 7.21 -2.40 10.46
CA GLY A 186 6.27 -3.30 9.79
C GLY A 186 4.79 -3.02 10.04
N TYR A 187 4.44 -2.26 11.07
CA TYR A 187 3.06 -1.84 11.28
C TYR A 187 2.64 -0.70 10.34
N PHE A 188 3.61 -0.01 9.73
CA PHE A 188 3.40 1.11 8.81
C PHE A 188 3.56 0.71 7.33
N ASP A 189 3.87 -0.54 7.00
CA ASP A 189 4.04 -0.99 5.61
C ASP A 189 2.83 -0.66 4.74
N TYR A 190 1.59 -0.86 5.24
CA TYR A 190 0.38 -0.54 4.50
C TYR A 190 0.33 0.94 4.10
N ASP A 191 0.49 1.84 5.06
CA ASP A 191 0.40 3.28 4.83
C ASP A 191 1.55 3.78 3.96
N PHE A 192 2.74 3.26 4.19
CA PHE A 192 3.90 3.56 3.36
C PHE A 192 3.67 3.13 1.91
N HIS A 193 3.31 1.86 1.69
CA HIS A 193 3.12 1.36 0.33
C HIS A 193 1.97 2.07 -0.40
N THR A 194 0.86 2.34 0.27
CA THR A 194 -0.25 3.08 -0.36
C THR A 194 0.16 4.49 -0.77
N ALA A 195 0.97 5.17 0.04
CA ALA A 195 1.52 6.48 -0.28
C ALA A 195 2.49 6.41 -1.47
N MET A 196 3.40 5.42 -1.53
CA MET A 196 4.30 5.23 -2.68
C MET A 196 3.51 4.87 -3.95
N LEU A 197 2.57 3.94 -3.85
CA LEU A 197 1.73 3.51 -4.96
C LEU A 197 0.87 4.65 -5.52
N SER A 198 0.53 5.67 -4.73
CA SER A 198 -0.17 6.84 -5.25
C SER A 198 0.62 7.56 -6.35
N VAL A 199 1.96 7.61 -6.24
CA VAL A 199 2.85 8.18 -7.26
C VAL A 199 2.87 7.29 -8.51
N PHE A 200 3.04 5.98 -8.34
CA PHE A 200 3.01 5.00 -9.43
C PHE A 200 1.69 5.06 -10.20
N ASN A 201 0.58 5.12 -9.49
CA ASN A 201 -0.76 5.08 -10.06
C ASN A 201 -1.09 6.33 -10.89
N LYS A 202 -0.68 7.51 -10.43
CA LYS A 202 -0.83 8.77 -11.19
C LYS A 202 -0.05 8.69 -12.50
N LEU A 203 1.22 8.31 -12.44
CA LEU A 203 2.09 8.23 -13.63
C LEU A 203 1.63 7.13 -14.60
N LEU A 204 1.22 5.97 -14.09
CA LEU A 204 0.68 4.90 -14.94
C LEU A 204 -0.61 5.34 -15.64
N ALA A 205 -1.52 6.00 -14.92
CA ALA A 205 -2.77 6.52 -15.48
C ALA A 205 -2.52 7.54 -16.60
N ASP A 206 -1.56 8.44 -16.39
CA ASP A 206 -1.15 9.43 -17.39
C ASP A 206 -0.54 8.77 -18.63
N MET A 207 0.41 7.84 -18.44
CA MET A 207 1.04 7.07 -19.53
C MET A 207 0.04 6.25 -20.35
N ARG A 208 -1.00 5.74 -19.71
CA ARG A 208 -2.08 4.97 -20.35
C ARG A 208 -3.17 5.86 -20.96
N ASN A 209 -3.13 7.16 -20.73
CA ASN A 209 -4.24 8.07 -21.04
C ASN A 209 -5.57 7.54 -20.49
N HIS A 210 -5.52 7.00 -19.25
CA HIS A 210 -6.64 6.36 -18.58
C HIS A 210 -6.78 6.89 -17.15
N PRO A 211 -7.51 8.02 -16.94
CA PRO A 211 -7.64 8.67 -15.66
C PRO A 211 -8.15 7.73 -14.56
N LEU A 212 -7.60 7.84 -13.34
CA LEU A 212 -8.01 7.05 -12.17
C LEU A 212 -9.49 7.20 -11.81
N SER A 213 -10.14 8.30 -12.23
CA SER A 213 -11.59 8.53 -12.01
C SER A 213 -12.48 7.77 -12.98
N LYS A 214 -11.91 7.15 -14.03
CA LYS A 214 -12.70 6.49 -15.07
C LYS A 214 -13.33 5.21 -14.53
N ARG A 215 -14.64 5.06 -14.75
CA ARG A 215 -15.40 3.87 -14.36
C ARG A 215 -16.19 3.34 -15.55
N LYS A 216 -16.36 2.03 -15.62
CA LYS A 216 -17.15 1.36 -16.67
C LYS A 216 -18.58 1.15 -16.20
N TYR A 217 -18.76 0.64 -15.02
CA TYR A 217 -20.08 0.27 -14.45
C TYR A 217 -20.39 1.02 -13.16
N MET A 218 -19.40 1.15 -12.25
CA MET A 218 -19.55 1.72 -10.92
C MET A 218 -20.14 3.13 -11.00
N TRP A 219 -21.17 3.40 -10.21
CA TRP A 219 -21.96 4.63 -10.15
C TRP A 219 -22.70 5.01 -11.44
N LYS A 220 -22.73 4.13 -12.46
CA LYS A 220 -23.44 4.38 -13.72
C LYS A 220 -24.64 3.49 -13.90
N TYR A 221 -24.64 2.34 -13.28
CA TYR A 221 -25.71 1.34 -13.39
C TYR A 221 -26.03 0.77 -12.00
N ASN A 222 -27.23 0.21 -11.85
CA ASN A 222 -27.59 -0.56 -10.67
C ASN A 222 -26.94 -1.95 -10.75
N TYR A 223 -26.35 -2.41 -9.66
CA TYR A 223 -25.71 -3.73 -9.53
C TYR A 223 -25.89 -4.29 -8.12
#